data_81d9b8e29e0180fdd377e2f6a1b269d9
#
_entry.id   81d9b8e29e0180fdd377e2f6a1b269d9
#
_cell.length_a   1.000
_cell.length_b   1.000
_cell.length_c   1.000
_cell.angle_alpha   90.00
_cell.angle_beta   90.00
_cell.angle_gamma   90.00
#
_symmetry.space_group_name_H-M   'P 1'
#
loop_
_entity.id
_entity.type
_entity.pdbx_description
1 polymer ?
#
loop_
_entity_poly.entity_id
_entity_poly.type
_entity_poly.pdbx_seq_one_letter_code
_entity_poly.pdbx_strand_id
1 'polypeptide(L)'
;MEACVEFWGNYIPEIHGIARALLAARENDEAVAAAWDDRMGVVYEACRDIVERLHRDGVLATGWSLEEAADVLWAILSIRSWESLVLERGWPVSRYVGRTQELSRRAFVRDAGGSSR
;
A
#
# COMPACT_ATOMS: atom_id res chain seq x y z
N MET A 1 6.44 -7.13 -5.18
CA MET A 1 5.94 -6.28 -4.10
C MET A 1 6.74 -4.99 -3.94
N GLU A 2 8.05 -5.09 -3.91
CA GLU A 2 8.88 -3.91 -3.69
C GLU A 2 8.77 -2.88 -4.81
N ALA A 3 8.68 -3.35 -6.06
CA ALA A 3 8.51 -2.45 -7.20
C ALA A 3 7.18 -1.69 -7.11
N CYS A 4 6.14 -2.35 -6.63
CA CYS A 4 4.84 -1.72 -6.46
C CYS A 4 4.89 -0.62 -5.39
N VAL A 5 5.57 -0.89 -4.28
CA VAL A 5 5.74 0.10 -3.22
C VAL A 5 6.53 1.31 -3.73
N GLU A 6 7.60 1.05 -4.48
CA GLU A 6 8.40 2.11 -5.05
C GLU A 6 7.60 2.98 -6.01
N PHE A 7 6.87 2.34 -6.92
CA PHE A 7 6.04 3.06 -7.87
C PHE A 7 5.00 3.91 -7.13
N TRP A 8 4.28 3.31 -6.20
CA TRP A 8 3.21 3.99 -5.49
C TRP A 8 3.75 5.16 -4.65
N GLY A 9 4.84 4.92 -3.91
CA GLY A 9 5.43 5.95 -3.07
C GLY A 9 5.91 7.16 -3.85
N ASN A 10 6.39 6.94 -5.08
CA ASN A 10 6.85 8.04 -5.93
C ASN A 10 5.70 8.68 -6.70
N TYR A 11 4.59 7.97 -6.85
CA TYR A 11 3.43 8.46 -7.57
C TYR A 11 2.55 9.37 -6.68
N ILE A 12 2.42 9.03 -5.40
CA ILE A 12 1.56 9.80 -4.49
C ILE A 12 1.87 11.30 -4.49
N PRO A 13 3.13 11.74 -4.43
CA PRO A 13 3.41 13.18 -4.44
C PRO A 13 2.84 13.89 -5.67
N GLU A 14 2.76 13.21 -6.80
CA GLU A 14 2.29 13.81 -8.04
C GLU A 14 0.77 13.96 -8.07
N ILE A 15 0.04 13.07 -7.37
CA ILE A 15 -1.43 13.07 -7.40
C ILE A 15 -2.04 13.60 -6.11
N HIS A 16 -1.21 13.90 -5.10
CA HIS A 16 -1.71 14.19 -3.75
C HIS A 16 -2.72 15.34 -3.73
N GLY A 17 -2.45 16.42 -4.45
CA GLY A 17 -3.38 17.55 -4.49
C GLY A 17 -4.74 17.17 -5.04
N ILE A 18 -4.74 16.40 -6.13
CA ILE A 18 -5.98 15.93 -6.75
C ILE A 18 -6.69 14.94 -5.82
N ALA A 19 -5.94 14.04 -5.20
CA ALA A 19 -6.51 13.05 -4.30
C ALA A 19 -7.18 13.72 -3.10
N ARG A 20 -6.54 14.76 -2.54
CA ARG A 20 -7.12 15.50 -1.42
C ARG A 20 -8.39 16.23 -1.83
N ALA A 21 -8.40 16.81 -3.02
CA ALA A 21 -9.58 17.50 -3.52
C ALA A 21 -10.75 16.52 -3.72
N LEU A 22 -10.47 15.36 -4.30
CA LEU A 22 -11.50 14.34 -4.50
C LEU A 22 -12.01 13.80 -3.17
N LEU A 23 -11.11 13.58 -2.22
CA LEU A 23 -11.49 13.07 -0.92
C LEU A 23 -12.40 14.07 -0.17
N ALA A 24 -12.11 15.35 -0.28
CA ALA A 24 -12.94 16.38 0.32
C ALA A 24 -14.29 16.49 -0.37
N ALA A 25 -14.33 16.36 -1.68
CA ALA A 25 -15.55 16.50 -2.46
C ALA A 25 -16.49 15.29 -2.33
N ARG A 26 -15.95 14.12 -1.97
CA ARG A 26 -16.76 12.89 -1.95
C ARG A 26 -17.90 12.94 -0.94
N GLU A 27 -17.79 13.76 0.07
CA GLU A 27 -18.82 13.88 1.09
C GLU A 27 -20.08 14.56 0.58
N ASN A 28 -19.94 15.36 -0.48
CA ASN A 28 -21.03 16.15 -1.03
C ASN A 28 -21.41 15.80 -2.45
N ASP A 29 -20.72 14.82 -3.06
CA ASP A 29 -20.94 14.48 -4.47
C ASP A 29 -20.82 12.97 -4.64
N GLU A 30 -21.95 12.34 -4.95
CA GLU A 30 -22.03 10.89 -5.10
C GLU A 30 -21.19 10.37 -6.26
N ALA A 31 -21.09 11.14 -7.35
CA ALA A 31 -20.29 10.73 -8.49
C ALA A 31 -18.80 10.73 -8.13
N VAL A 32 -18.36 11.72 -7.35
CA VAL A 32 -16.98 11.79 -6.88
C VAL A 32 -16.70 10.65 -5.92
N ALA A 33 -17.66 10.36 -5.02
CA ALA A 33 -17.50 9.24 -4.09
C ALA A 33 -17.37 7.91 -4.83
N ALA A 34 -18.18 7.70 -5.86
CA ALA A 34 -18.11 6.48 -6.67
C ALA A 34 -16.77 6.37 -7.40
N ALA A 35 -16.28 7.48 -7.95
CA ALA A 35 -14.99 7.48 -8.64
C ALA A 35 -13.85 7.19 -7.69
N TRP A 36 -13.90 7.76 -6.48
CA TRP A 36 -12.90 7.49 -5.45
C TRP A 36 -12.88 6.02 -5.05
N ASP A 37 -14.08 5.46 -4.77
CA ASP A 37 -14.19 4.07 -4.38
C ASP A 37 -13.70 3.14 -5.48
N ASP A 38 -13.97 3.48 -6.74
CA ASP A 38 -13.49 2.69 -7.88
C ASP A 38 -11.97 2.68 -7.92
N ARG A 39 -11.35 3.84 -7.74
CA ARG A 39 -9.88 3.94 -7.72
C ARG A 39 -9.27 3.17 -6.56
N MET A 40 -9.87 3.28 -5.39
CA MET A 40 -9.38 2.55 -4.21
C MET A 40 -9.55 1.04 -4.41
N GLY A 41 -10.60 0.64 -5.11
CA GLY A 41 -10.80 -0.76 -5.47
C GLY A 41 -9.70 -1.30 -6.38
N VAL A 42 -9.23 -0.49 -7.33
CA VAL A 42 -8.12 -0.87 -8.21
C VAL A 42 -6.84 -1.07 -7.40
N VAL A 43 -6.57 -0.18 -6.46
CA VAL A 43 -5.40 -0.31 -5.59
C VAL A 43 -5.51 -1.57 -4.73
N TYR A 44 -6.68 -1.83 -4.17
CA TYR A 44 -6.91 -3.03 -3.37
C TYR A 44 -6.69 -4.30 -4.20
N GLU A 45 -7.20 -4.33 -5.43
CA GLU A 45 -7.02 -5.49 -6.30
C GLU A 45 -5.55 -5.73 -6.61
N ALA A 46 -4.77 -4.66 -6.79
CA ALA A 46 -3.34 -4.78 -6.99
C ALA A 46 -2.67 -5.40 -5.77
N CYS A 47 -3.07 -5.00 -4.57
CA CYS A 47 -2.54 -5.56 -3.33
C CYS A 47 -2.89 -7.05 -3.23
N ARG A 48 -4.12 -7.39 -3.58
CA ARG A 48 -4.57 -8.78 -3.54
C ARG A 48 -3.78 -9.64 -4.51
N ASP A 49 -3.54 -9.13 -5.72
CA ASP A 49 -2.75 -9.84 -6.73
C ASP A 49 -1.34 -10.11 -6.24
N ILE A 50 -0.73 -9.13 -5.56
CA ILE A 50 0.61 -9.27 -5.01
C ILE A 50 0.63 -10.38 -3.96
N VAL A 51 -0.32 -10.37 -3.04
CA VAL A 51 -0.39 -11.36 -1.98
C VAL A 51 -0.65 -12.76 -2.55
N GLU A 52 -1.54 -12.86 -3.53
CA GLU A 52 -1.80 -14.15 -4.18
C GLU A 52 -0.56 -14.69 -4.87
N ARG A 53 0.23 -13.81 -5.47
CA ARG A 53 1.48 -14.23 -6.11
C ARG A 53 2.49 -14.73 -5.07
N LEU A 54 2.62 -14.03 -3.94
CA LEU A 54 3.49 -14.49 -2.86
C LEU A 54 3.05 -15.87 -2.36
N HIS A 55 1.76 -16.07 -2.23
CA HIS A 55 1.23 -17.36 -1.80
C HIS A 55 1.53 -18.46 -2.82
N ARG A 56 1.30 -18.18 -4.08
CA ARG A 56 1.56 -19.14 -5.17
C ARG A 56 3.03 -19.55 -5.23
N ASP A 57 3.91 -18.59 -4.98
CA ASP A 57 5.36 -18.84 -5.01
C ASP A 57 5.86 -19.50 -3.73
N GLY A 58 4.96 -19.71 -2.76
CA GLY A 58 5.33 -20.37 -1.51
C GLY A 58 6.13 -19.50 -0.56
N VAL A 59 6.13 -18.20 -0.75
CA VAL A 59 6.94 -17.28 0.06
C VAL A 59 6.11 -16.35 0.96
N LEU A 60 4.80 -16.50 0.97
CA LEU A 60 3.99 -15.71 1.89
C LEU A 60 4.24 -16.19 3.32
N ALA A 61 4.50 -15.27 4.23
CA ALA A 61 4.76 -15.59 5.62
C ALA A 61 3.56 -16.34 6.22
N THR A 62 3.83 -17.24 7.15
CA THR A 62 2.78 -18.02 7.79
C THR A 62 1.94 -17.13 8.69
N GLY A 63 0.69 -17.53 8.88
CA GLY A 63 -0.21 -16.80 9.75
C GLY A 63 -1.14 -15.83 9.04
N TRP A 64 -0.90 -15.58 7.75
CA TRP A 64 -1.75 -14.69 6.97
C TRP A 64 -2.77 -15.47 6.16
N SER A 65 -4.03 -15.03 6.21
CA SER A 65 -4.96 -15.40 5.14
C SER A 65 -4.69 -14.43 3.99
N LEU A 66 -5.10 -14.81 2.78
CA LEU A 66 -4.92 -13.92 1.63
C LEU A 66 -5.65 -12.61 1.82
N GLU A 67 -6.86 -12.66 2.37
CA GLU A 67 -7.66 -11.48 2.59
C GLU A 67 -7.03 -10.55 3.61
N GLU A 68 -6.60 -11.08 4.74
CA GLU A 68 -5.98 -10.26 5.78
C GLU A 68 -4.69 -9.62 5.30
N ALA A 69 -3.87 -10.38 4.58
CA ALA A 69 -2.63 -9.83 4.05
C ALA A 69 -2.89 -8.70 3.06
N ALA A 70 -3.88 -8.89 2.18
CA ALA A 70 -4.24 -7.85 1.21
C ALA A 70 -4.76 -6.60 1.91
N ASP A 71 -5.59 -6.77 2.93
CA ASP A 71 -6.14 -5.64 3.70
C ASP A 71 -5.03 -4.84 4.37
N VAL A 72 -4.07 -5.52 5.00
CA VAL A 72 -2.99 -4.83 5.70
C VAL A 72 -2.03 -4.16 4.72
N LEU A 73 -1.70 -4.82 3.62
CA LEU A 73 -0.86 -4.21 2.60
C LEU A 73 -1.52 -2.95 2.05
N TRP A 74 -2.83 -3.02 1.78
CA TRP A 74 -3.58 -1.87 1.30
C TRP A 74 -3.53 -0.71 2.30
N ALA A 75 -3.66 -1.01 3.60
CA ALA A 75 -3.59 0.01 4.64
C ALA A 75 -2.20 0.64 4.73
N ILE A 76 -1.16 -0.18 4.61
CA ILE A 76 0.23 0.31 4.64
C ILE A 76 0.49 1.27 3.47
N LEU A 77 -0.09 0.99 2.30
CA LEU A 77 0.09 1.80 1.10
C LEU A 77 -0.88 2.96 0.99
N SER A 78 -1.71 3.19 2.00
CA SER A 78 -2.72 4.25 1.92
C SER A 78 -2.10 5.64 1.83
N ILE A 79 -2.83 6.54 1.20
CA ILE A 79 -2.41 7.94 1.11
C ILE A 79 -2.25 8.55 2.51
N ARG A 80 -3.06 8.12 3.47
CA ARG A 80 -2.98 8.61 4.84
C ARG A 80 -1.66 8.23 5.50
N SER A 81 -1.15 7.02 5.25
CA SER A 81 0.14 6.62 5.77
C SER A 81 1.25 7.50 5.20
N TRP A 82 1.16 7.78 3.90
CA TRP A 82 2.10 8.68 3.24
C TRP A 82 2.05 10.09 3.85
N GLU A 83 0.83 10.62 4.04
CA GLU A 83 0.66 11.95 4.65
C GLU A 83 1.28 12.01 6.03
N SER A 84 1.05 10.97 6.83
CA SER A 84 1.57 10.95 8.20
C SER A 84 3.09 11.00 8.24
N LEU A 85 3.72 10.23 7.39
CA LEU A 85 5.19 10.12 7.43
C LEU A 85 5.88 11.23 6.64
N VAL A 86 5.41 11.52 5.45
CA VAL A 86 6.08 12.49 4.59
C VAL A 86 5.69 13.92 4.95
N LEU A 87 4.40 14.19 5.10
CA LEU A 87 3.95 15.56 5.38
C LEU A 87 4.05 15.94 6.85
N GLU A 88 3.55 15.08 7.73
CA GLU A 88 3.50 15.42 9.15
C GLU A 88 4.85 15.19 9.84
N ARG A 89 5.50 14.08 9.54
CA ARG A 89 6.77 13.78 10.18
C ARG A 89 7.98 14.27 9.40
N GLY A 90 7.75 14.76 8.17
CA GLY A 90 8.82 15.36 7.37
C GLY A 90 9.80 14.37 6.76
N TRP A 91 9.42 13.14 6.56
CA TRP A 91 10.31 12.16 5.95
C TRP A 91 10.53 12.47 4.47
N PRO A 92 11.77 12.33 3.97
CA PRO A 92 11.96 12.33 2.51
C PRO A 92 11.21 11.16 1.89
N VAL A 93 10.73 11.34 0.66
CA VAL A 93 10.00 10.29 -0.06
C VAL A 93 10.84 9.01 -0.14
N SER A 94 12.15 9.15 -0.38
CA SER A 94 13.04 7.98 -0.46
C SER A 94 13.04 7.16 0.82
N ARG A 95 12.99 7.83 1.97
CA ARG A 95 12.92 7.11 3.25
C ARG A 95 11.58 6.41 3.39
N TYR A 96 10.50 7.08 3.02
CA TYR A 96 9.17 6.49 3.07
C TYR A 96 9.13 5.20 2.23
N VAL A 97 9.63 5.28 0.99
CA VAL A 97 9.65 4.13 0.09
C VAL A 97 10.47 2.98 0.68
N GLY A 98 11.71 3.29 1.09
CA GLY A 98 12.60 2.26 1.61
C GLY A 98 12.08 1.57 2.86
N ARG A 99 11.54 2.33 3.78
CA ARG A 99 11.00 1.76 5.03
C ARG A 99 9.72 1.00 4.79
N THR A 100 8.88 1.48 3.88
CA THR A 100 7.64 0.78 3.54
C THR A 100 7.95 -0.54 2.85
N GLN A 101 8.96 -0.56 1.98
CA GLN A 101 9.40 -1.80 1.34
C GLN A 101 9.92 -2.80 2.37
N GLU A 102 10.74 -2.33 3.31
CA GLU A 102 11.29 -3.19 4.36
C GLU A 102 10.19 -3.73 5.26
N LEU A 103 9.27 -2.87 5.67
CA LEU A 103 8.16 -3.28 6.52
C LEU A 103 7.30 -4.33 5.82
N SER A 104 6.97 -4.10 4.56
CA SER A 104 6.15 -5.03 3.79
C SER A 104 6.85 -6.37 3.61
N ARG A 105 8.15 -6.34 3.33
CA ARG A 105 8.91 -7.57 3.17
C ARG A 105 8.93 -8.37 4.48
N ARG A 106 9.17 -7.70 5.59
CA ARG A 106 9.22 -8.37 6.88
C ARG A 106 7.87 -8.91 7.32
N ALA A 107 6.80 -8.20 6.97
CA ALA A 107 5.46 -8.62 7.36
C ALA A 107 4.94 -9.77 6.51
N PHE A 108 5.19 -9.74 5.21
CA PHE A 108 4.49 -10.63 4.28
C PHE A 108 5.35 -11.68 3.62
N VAL A 109 6.67 -11.50 3.58
CA VAL A 109 7.53 -12.45 2.88
C VAL A 109 8.23 -13.34 3.89
N ARG A 110 8.08 -14.66 3.69
CA ARG A 110 8.71 -15.64 4.55
C ARG A 110 10.22 -15.56 4.40
N ASP A 111 10.91 -15.71 5.51
CA ASP A 111 12.37 -15.64 5.52
C ASP A 111 12.93 -16.81 4.72
N ALA A 112 13.61 -16.50 3.63
CA ALA A 112 14.12 -17.50 2.70
C ALA A 112 15.17 -18.41 3.33
N GLY A 113 15.89 -17.90 4.32
CA GLY A 113 16.92 -18.66 4.96
C GLY A 113 16.40 -19.64 5.96
N GLY A 114 15.15 -19.61 6.21
CA GLY A 114 14.55 -20.39 7.26
C GLY A 114 15.14 -20.07 8.57
N SER A 115 15.81 -19.12 8.60
CA SER A 115 16.57 -18.88 9.63
C SER A 115 16.12 -18.41 10.76
N SER A 116 16.25 -18.52 10.81
CA SER A 116 16.33 -18.24 11.51
C SER A 116 16.26 -17.82 12.48
N ARG A 117 16.01 -17.67 12.74
CA ARG A 117 16.08 -17.28 13.61
C ARG A 117 15.35 -17.37 14.22
#